data_f31bf1b68779bf0d98620aa13a7b6593
#
_entry.id   f31bf1b68779bf0d98620aa13a7b6593
#
_cell.length_a   1.000
_cell.length_b   1.000
_cell.length_c   1.000
_cell.angle_alpha   90.00
_cell.angle_beta   90.00
_cell.angle_gamma   90.00
#
_symmetry.space_group_name_H-M   'P 1'
#
loop_
_entity.id
_entity.type
_entity.pdbx_description
1 polymer ?
#
loop_
_entity_poly.entity_id
_entity_poly.type
_entity_poly.pdbx_seq_one_letter_code
_entity_poly.pdbx_strand_id
1 'polypeptide(L)'
;MVPQMSDESLAVLTEIRNWIRASSFGSVKGLLEAALPDGKSRSAYQMMDGAASIEQIRVACKMSPNALVALAQRCTSMGLMELRADKKRVRLFDLADFGLLDERTAHPK
;
A
#
# COMPACT_ATOMS: atom_id res chain seq x y z
N MET A 1 -24.02 -26.44 -6.20
CA MET A 1 -24.10 -26.05 -4.79
C MET A 1 -22.72 -25.54 -4.34
N VAL A 2 -22.67 -24.32 -3.85
CA VAL A 2 -21.43 -23.78 -3.33
C VAL A 2 -21.21 -24.36 -1.93
N PRO A 3 -20.09 -25.04 -1.67
CA PRO A 3 -19.84 -25.55 -0.35
C PRO A 3 -19.62 -24.40 0.63
N GLN A 4 -20.27 -24.50 1.77
CA GLN A 4 -20.00 -23.53 2.83
C GLN A 4 -18.69 -23.90 3.52
N MET A 5 -17.89 -22.88 3.79
CA MET A 5 -16.69 -23.08 4.57
C MET A 5 -17.05 -23.36 6.00
N SER A 6 -16.51 -24.44 6.55
CA SER A 6 -16.64 -24.72 7.97
C SER A 6 -15.76 -23.76 8.78
N ASP A 7 -16.05 -23.61 10.07
CA ASP A 7 -15.21 -22.81 10.97
C ASP A 7 -13.77 -23.31 10.98
N GLU A 8 -13.60 -24.62 10.87
CA GLU A 8 -12.30 -25.26 10.83
C GLU A 8 -11.51 -24.87 9.56
N SER A 9 -12.17 -24.90 8.40
CA SER A 9 -11.55 -24.47 7.14
C SER A 9 -11.19 -23.00 7.17
N LEU A 10 -12.06 -22.17 7.74
CA LEU A 10 -11.80 -20.74 7.87
C LEU A 10 -10.60 -20.46 8.77
N ALA A 11 -10.47 -21.21 9.88
CA ALA A 11 -9.35 -21.08 10.79
C ALA A 11 -8.02 -21.43 10.09
N VAL A 12 -8.01 -22.52 9.30
CA VAL A 12 -6.84 -22.95 8.55
C VAL A 12 -6.42 -21.89 7.53
N LEU A 13 -7.39 -21.33 6.79
CA LEU A 13 -7.12 -20.28 5.82
C LEU A 13 -6.55 -19.02 6.49
N THR A 14 -7.06 -18.67 7.66
CA THR A 14 -6.56 -17.55 8.44
C THR A 14 -5.11 -17.79 8.88
N GLU A 15 -4.81 -19.00 9.33
CA GLU A 15 -3.43 -19.38 9.72
C GLU A 15 -2.50 -19.30 8.53
N ILE A 16 -2.90 -19.82 7.36
CA ILE A 16 -2.10 -19.76 6.14
C ILE A 16 -1.82 -18.32 5.77
N ARG A 17 -2.84 -17.48 5.79
CA ARG A 17 -2.70 -16.06 5.48
C ARG A 17 -1.70 -15.39 6.42
N ASN A 18 -1.82 -15.64 7.70
CA ASN A 18 -0.94 -15.04 8.71
C ASN A 18 0.50 -15.51 8.54
N TRP A 19 0.68 -16.80 8.22
CA TRP A 19 2.01 -17.37 7.99
C TRP A 19 2.65 -16.76 6.74
N ILE A 20 1.89 -16.62 5.66
CA ILE A 20 2.38 -15.99 4.42
C ILE A 20 2.78 -14.54 4.69
N ARG A 21 1.97 -13.81 5.45
CA ARG A 21 2.30 -12.43 5.83
C ARG A 21 3.60 -12.37 6.61
N ALA A 22 3.75 -13.21 7.60
CA ALA A 22 4.96 -13.24 8.43
C ALA A 22 6.20 -13.58 7.62
N SER A 23 6.12 -14.59 6.75
CA SER A 23 7.24 -15.02 5.93
C SER A 23 7.59 -14.03 4.82
N SER A 24 6.62 -13.22 4.38
CA SER A 24 6.83 -12.24 3.31
C SER A 24 7.16 -10.84 3.82
N PHE A 25 7.09 -10.62 5.12
CA PHE A 25 7.24 -9.30 5.72
C PHE A 25 8.52 -8.59 5.27
N GLY A 26 9.65 -9.25 5.39
CA GLY A 26 10.94 -8.67 5.01
C GLY A 26 11.03 -8.36 3.52
N SER A 27 10.50 -9.24 2.67
CA SER A 27 10.48 -9.03 1.23
C SER A 27 9.60 -7.85 0.83
N VAL A 28 8.40 -7.76 1.42
CA VAL A 28 7.49 -6.65 1.15
C VAL A 28 8.09 -5.33 1.64
N LYS A 29 8.66 -5.33 2.84
CA LYS A 29 9.31 -4.15 3.38
C LYS A 29 10.43 -3.67 2.45
N GLY A 30 11.26 -4.58 1.95
CA GLY A 30 12.32 -4.25 1.01
C GLY A 30 11.81 -3.64 -0.28
N LEU A 31 10.72 -4.18 -0.82
CA LEU A 31 10.09 -3.63 -2.01
C LEU A 31 9.54 -2.23 -1.76
N LEU A 32 8.89 -2.02 -0.62
CA LEU A 32 8.37 -0.72 -0.24
C LEU A 32 9.50 0.31 -0.09
N GLU A 33 10.60 -0.08 0.55
CA GLU A 33 11.75 0.81 0.71
C GLU A 33 12.37 1.17 -0.65
N ALA A 34 12.46 0.21 -1.55
CA ALA A 34 13.00 0.44 -2.89
C ALA A 34 12.09 1.34 -3.73
N ALA A 35 10.77 1.15 -3.64
CA ALA A 35 9.81 1.96 -4.39
C ALA A 35 9.64 3.35 -3.80
N LEU A 36 9.83 3.49 -2.50
CA LEU A 36 9.53 4.71 -1.74
C LEU A 36 10.79 5.17 -0.98
N PRO A 37 11.78 5.72 -1.70
CA PRO A 37 13.07 6.03 -1.07
C PRO A 37 13.08 7.26 -0.17
N ASP A 38 12.09 8.13 -0.27
CA ASP A 38 12.05 9.37 0.51
C ASP A 38 10.71 9.57 1.20
N GLY A 39 10.64 10.58 2.08
CA GLY A 39 9.44 10.88 2.84
C GLY A 39 8.26 11.31 1.98
N LYS A 40 8.51 12.02 0.89
CA LYS A 40 7.44 12.46 -0.02
C LYS A 40 6.76 11.27 -0.69
N SER A 41 7.55 10.33 -1.21
CA SER A 41 6.98 9.14 -1.87
C SER A 41 6.23 8.28 -0.87
N ARG A 42 6.71 8.16 0.35
CA ARG A 42 6.01 7.40 1.40
C ARG A 42 4.69 8.08 1.79
N SER A 43 4.69 9.39 1.96
CA SER A 43 3.46 10.14 2.25
C SER A 43 2.45 10.01 1.12
N ALA A 44 2.90 10.13 -0.12
CA ALA A 44 2.02 10.02 -1.27
C ALA A 44 1.42 8.61 -1.38
N TYR A 45 2.24 7.57 -1.21
CA TYR A 45 1.76 6.20 -1.22
C TYR A 45 0.72 5.96 -0.13
N GLN A 46 0.99 6.44 1.09
CA GLN A 46 0.09 6.24 2.21
C GLN A 46 -1.26 6.92 2.00
N MET A 47 -1.29 8.04 1.28
CA MET A 47 -2.52 8.74 0.95
C MET A 47 -3.34 8.07 -0.16
N MET A 48 -2.76 7.13 -0.88
CA MET A 48 -3.44 6.41 -1.97
C MET A 48 -4.32 5.29 -1.42
N ASP A 49 -5.28 5.64 -0.59
CA ASP A 49 -6.18 4.72 0.10
C ASP A 49 -7.56 4.60 -0.56
N GLY A 50 -7.73 5.21 -1.71
CA GLY A 50 -9.01 5.22 -2.44
C GLY A 50 -9.93 6.38 -2.07
N ALA A 51 -9.62 7.14 -1.02
CA ALA A 51 -10.42 8.26 -0.58
C ALA A 51 -9.88 9.59 -1.09
N ALA A 52 -8.56 9.76 -1.09
CA ALA A 52 -7.94 10.99 -1.54
C ALA A 52 -7.83 11.03 -3.07
N SER A 53 -8.08 12.19 -3.66
CA SER A 53 -7.88 12.39 -5.09
C SER A 53 -6.40 12.61 -5.39
N ILE A 54 -6.02 12.41 -6.64
CA ILE A 54 -4.64 12.68 -7.09
C ILE A 54 -4.26 14.14 -6.82
N GLU A 55 -5.20 15.05 -7.03
CA GLU A 55 -4.96 16.46 -6.79
C GLU A 55 -4.69 16.75 -5.31
N GLN A 56 -5.47 16.13 -4.42
CA GLN A 56 -5.26 16.26 -2.99
C GLN A 56 -3.88 15.75 -2.57
N ILE A 57 -3.47 14.61 -3.11
CA ILE A 57 -2.17 14.01 -2.81
C ILE A 57 -1.05 14.91 -3.34
N ARG A 58 -1.21 15.42 -4.55
CA ARG A 58 -0.23 16.30 -5.18
C ARG A 58 0.04 17.54 -4.33
N VAL A 59 -1.04 18.17 -3.89
CA VAL A 59 -0.93 19.39 -3.08
C VAL A 59 -0.33 19.08 -1.71
N ALA A 60 -0.81 18.03 -1.06
CA ALA A 60 -0.36 17.67 0.29
C ALA A 60 1.12 17.27 0.31
N CYS A 61 1.58 16.55 -0.70
CA CYS A 61 2.94 16.03 -0.77
C CYS A 61 3.89 16.92 -1.58
N LYS A 62 3.37 17.99 -2.17
CA LYS A 62 4.14 18.92 -3.01
C LYS A 62 4.87 18.20 -4.13
N MET A 63 4.15 17.32 -4.82
CA MET A 63 4.68 16.55 -5.94
C MET A 63 4.04 17.01 -7.25
N SER A 64 4.80 16.89 -8.33
CA SER A 64 4.27 17.16 -9.67
C SER A 64 3.33 16.02 -10.09
N PRO A 65 2.35 16.29 -10.98
CA PRO A 65 1.48 15.22 -11.48
C PRO A 65 2.27 14.07 -12.11
N ASN A 66 3.33 14.38 -12.85
CA ASN A 66 4.15 13.36 -13.50
C ASN A 66 4.87 12.48 -12.46
N ALA A 67 5.37 13.07 -11.38
CA ALA A 67 6.01 12.32 -10.32
C ALA A 67 5.04 11.36 -9.63
N LEU A 68 3.80 11.80 -9.40
CA LEU A 68 2.76 10.95 -8.81
C LEU A 68 2.38 9.80 -9.74
N VAL A 69 2.22 10.06 -11.03
CA VAL A 69 1.91 9.02 -12.01
C VAL A 69 3.03 8.00 -12.07
N ALA A 70 4.27 8.45 -12.11
CA ALA A 70 5.44 7.56 -12.13
C ALA A 70 5.50 6.71 -10.86
N LEU A 71 5.25 7.30 -9.71
CA LEU A 71 5.21 6.58 -8.44
C LEU A 71 4.13 5.50 -8.45
N ALA A 72 2.91 5.86 -8.85
CA ALA A 72 1.79 4.94 -8.89
C ALA A 72 2.05 3.78 -9.86
N GLN A 73 2.63 4.07 -11.03
CA GLN A 73 2.97 3.04 -12.00
C GLN A 73 4.04 2.09 -11.46
N ARG A 74 5.06 2.63 -10.83
CA ARG A 74 6.14 1.82 -10.23
C ARG A 74 5.58 0.90 -9.14
N CYS A 75 4.77 1.43 -8.24
CA CYS A 75 4.17 0.64 -7.18
C CYS A 75 3.22 -0.43 -7.72
N THR A 76 2.43 -0.11 -8.75
CA THR A 76 1.54 -1.08 -9.38
C THR A 76 2.35 -2.21 -10.03
N SER A 77 3.43 -1.87 -10.72
CA SER A 77 4.31 -2.87 -11.36
C SER A 77 4.98 -3.79 -10.34
N MET A 78 5.27 -3.28 -9.15
CA MET A 78 5.91 -4.06 -8.09
C MET A 78 4.92 -4.85 -7.23
N GLY A 79 3.62 -4.76 -7.52
CA GLY A 79 2.61 -5.46 -6.74
C GLY A 79 2.26 -4.78 -5.42
N LEU A 80 2.60 -3.52 -5.26
CA LEU A 80 2.37 -2.76 -4.04
C LEU A 80 1.09 -1.91 -4.10
N MET A 81 0.46 -1.86 -5.25
CA MET A 81 -0.71 -1.03 -5.49
C MET A 81 -1.64 -1.71 -6.48
N GLU A 82 -2.93 -1.51 -6.31
CA GLU A 82 -3.97 -2.09 -7.12
C GLU A 82 -4.68 -1.01 -7.93
N LEU A 83 -4.95 -1.29 -9.21
CA LEU A 83 -5.80 -0.42 -10.03
C LEU A 83 -7.22 -0.97 -9.99
N ARG A 84 -8.12 -0.20 -9.41
CA ARG A 84 -9.53 -0.60 -9.27
C ARG A 84 -10.32 -0.36 -10.56
N ALA A 85 -11.51 -0.95 -10.63
CA ALA A 85 -12.42 -0.80 -11.77
C ALA A 85 -12.83 0.66 -12.02
N ASP A 86 -12.87 1.48 -10.98
CA ASP A 86 -13.17 2.92 -11.07
C ASP A 86 -11.93 3.74 -11.48
N LYS A 87 -10.86 3.07 -11.88
CA LYS A 87 -9.58 3.65 -12.31
C LYS A 87 -8.80 4.32 -11.18
N LYS A 88 -9.21 4.13 -9.94
CA LYS A 88 -8.44 4.59 -8.79
C LYS A 88 -7.35 3.59 -8.43
N ARG A 89 -6.19 4.09 -8.09
CA ARG A 89 -5.07 3.26 -7.62
C ARG A 89 -5.05 3.31 -6.11
N VAL A 90 -5.05 2.13 -5.50
CA VAL A 90 -5.16 1.98 -4.06
C VAL A 90 -3.98 1.16 -3.55
N ARG A 91 -3.34 1.65 -2.49
CA ARG A 91 -2.25 0.92 -1.86
C ARG A 91 -2.75 -0.39 -1.27
N LEU A 92 -1.90 -1.42 -1.37
CA LEU A 92 -2.22 -2.74 -0.82
C LEU A 92 -1.70 -2.92 0.60
N PHE A 93 -0.77 -2.08 1.04
CA PHE A 93 -0.12 -2.20 2.34
C PHE A 93 -0.21 -0.89 3.10
N ASP A 94 -0.20 -0.97 4.42
CA ASP A 94 -0.11 0.19 5.29
C ASP A 94 1.35 0.32 5.74
N LEU A 95 1.98 1.44 5.44
CA LEU A 95 3.38 1.66 5.77
C LEU A 95 3.64 1.64 7.27
N ALA A 96 2.63 1.96 8.07
CA ALA A 96 2.75 1.89 9.52
C ALA A 96 3.02 0.47 10.00
N ASP A 97 2.46 -0.53 9.32
CA ASP A 97 2.66 -1.94 9.66
C ASP A 97 4.09 -2.40 9.45
N PHE A 98 4.84 -1.68 8.62
CA PHE A 98 6.24 -2.01 8.28
C PHE A 98 7.23 -1.05 8.93
N GLY A 99 6.76 -0.12 9.76
CA GLY A 99 7.62 0.86 10.40
C GLY A 99 8.26 1.86 9.46
N LEU A 100 7.63 2.09 8.31
CA LEU A 100 8.16 2.97 7.27
C LEU A 100 7.60 4.39 7.33
N LEU A 101 6.67 4.65 8.24
CA LEU A 101 6.19 6.00 8.53
C LEU A 101 6.87 6.50 9.78
N ASP A 102 7.64 7.58 9.66
CA ASP A 102 8.15 8.24 10.86
C ASP A 102 7.10 9.24 11.37
N GLU A 103 7.32 9.79 12.55
CA GLU A 103 6.39 10.72 13.16
C GLU A 103 6.16 11.97 12.30
N ARG A 104 7.18 12.42 11.61
CA ARG A 104 7.09 13.59 10.74
C ARG A 104 6.20 13.33 9.53
N THR A 105 6.29 12.12 9.00
CA THR A 105 5.49 11.70 7.86
C THR A 105 4.06 11.41 8.29
N ALA A 106 3.89 10.82 9.47
CA ALA A 106 2.59 10.45 10.01
C ALA A 106 1.76 11.63 10.47
N HIS A 107 2.39 12.77 10.75
CA HIS A 107 1.72 13.98 11.22
C HIS A 107 1.73 15.04 10.13
N PRO A 108 0.71 15.04 9.28
CA PRO A 108 0.57 16.11 8.29
C PRO A 108 0.32 17.44 9.00
N LYS A 109 1.09 18.39 8.69
CA LYS A 109 0.92 19.71 9.24
C LYS A 109 0.74 20.73 8.16
#